data_562a5d54c7fd7685a4b2bad3bc18479c
#
_entry.id   562a5d54c7fd7685a4b2bad3bc18479c
#
_cell.length_a   1.000
_cell.length_b   1.000
_cell.length_c   1.000
_cell.angle_alpha   90.00
_cell.angle_beta   90.00
_cell.angle_gamma   90.00
#
_symmetry.space_group_name_H-M   'P 1'
#
loop_
_entity.id
_entity.type
_entity.pdbx_description
1 polymer ?
#
loop_
_entity_poly.entity_id
_entity_poly.type
_entity_poly.pdbx_seq_one_letter_code
_entity_poly.pdbx_strand_id
1 'polypeptide(L)'
;MDVVRLAGVTKRYGGRSAAITALNDITLSFERGSFTAVMGPSGSGKSTLLHCAAGLDRPTAGTVTLDGADLTSKPERALARIRRERIGFVFQSFNLLPELSAADNVALPLRLSGKHPRRAAVTAALDQVGLADKRRSRPGQLSGGQQQRVAIARALIGSPSVVFADEPTGALDLVTGAEVLGLLGSLVRAAGVTVVMVTHDPVAASRADRVVFLADGRIAGEILRPEVDAVAARMAHLADRGQAAAAAPARTEPSW
;
A
#
# COMPACT_ATOMS: atom_id res chain seq x y z
N MET A 1 -1.51 -13.23 -13.99
CA MET A 1 -1.18 -14.16 -12.87
C MET A 1 -1.11 -13.32 -11.59
N ASP A 2 -1.87 -13.71 -10.56
CA ASP A 2 -1.99 -12.93 -9.33
C ASP A 2 -0.71 -13.02 -8.49
N VAL A 3 -0.21 -11.87 -8.05
CA VAL A 3 0.93 -11.80 -7.12
C VAL A 3 0.45 -11.86 -5.68
N VAL A 4 -0.67 -11.18 -5.36
CA VAL A 4 -1.32 -11.24 -4.06
C VAL A 4 -2.79 -11.62 -4.26
N ARG A 5 -3.30 -12.55 -3.45
CA ARG A 5 -4.70 -12.93 -3.47
C ARG A 5 -5.23 -13.02 -2.04
N LEU A 6 -6.36 -12.36 -1.82
CA LEU A 6 -7.18 -12.47 -0.64
C LEU A 6 -8.42 -13.31 -1.00
N ALA A 7 -8.79 -14.29 -0.19
CA ALA A 7 -9.96 -15.14 -0.40
C ALA A 7 -10.77 -15.22 0.89
N GLY A 8 -11.96 -14.61 0.88
CA GLY A 8 -12.91 -14.57 2.01
C GLY A 8 -12.32 -13.90 3.26
N VAL A 9 -11.44 -12.91 3.10
CA VAL A 9 -10.70 -12.31 4.23
C VAL A 9 -11.62 -11.48 5.09
N THR A 10 -11.69 -11.85 6.36
CA THR A 10 -12.39 -11.10 7.41
C THR A 10 -11.39 -10.70 8.50
N LYS A 11 -11.46 -9.45 8.95
CA LYS A 11 -10.66 -8.94 10.06
C LYS A 11 -11.54 -8.26 11.09
N ARG A 12 -11.44 -8.73 12.32
CA ARG A 12 -12.13 -8.16 13.49
C ARG A 12 -11.10 -7.75 14.53
N TYR A 13 -11.32 -6.58 15.14
CA TYR A 13 -10.55 -6.06 16.26
C TYR A 13 -11.43 -5.98 17.50
N GLY A 14 -10.84 -6.19 18.68
CA GLY A 14 -11.54 -6.15 19.96
C GLY A 14 -12.02 -7.52 20.45
N GLY A 15 -12.50 -7.56 21.70
CA GLY A 15 -13.01 -8.75 22.36
C GLY A 15 -14.50 -9.02 22.04
N ARG A 16 -15.05 -10.10 22.60
CA ARG A 16 -16.42 -10.57 22.32
C ARG A 16 -17.54 -9.54 22.50
N SER A 17 -17.37 -8.53 23.36
CA SER A 17 -18.39 -7.52 23.67
C SER A 17 -18.32 -6.23 22.84
N ALA A 18 -17.25 -6.00 22.07
CA ALA A 18 -17.05 -4.75 21.31
C ALA A 18 -16.19 -4.99 20.04
N ALA A 19 -16.47 -6.05 19.30
CA ALA A 19 -15.71 -6.37 18.10
C ALA A 19 -16.07 -5.44 16.93
N ILE A 20 -15.08 -4.71 16.41
CA ILE A 20 -15.21 -3.93 15.18
C ILE A 20 -14.74 -4.78 14.01
N THR A 21 -15.61 -4.99 13.03
CA THR A 21 -15.27 -5.69 11.78
C THR A 21 -14.69 -4.68 10.79
N ALA A 22 -13.38 -4.69 10.64
CA ALA A 22 -12.66 -3.78 9.72
C ALA A 22 -12.65 -4.29 8.28
N LEU A 23 -12.65 -5.63 8.08
CA LEU A 23 -12.82 -6.28 6.77
C LEU A 23 -13.86 -7.39 6.90
N ASN A 24 -14.73 -7.51 5.90
CA ASN A 24 -15.84 -8.44 5.91
C ASN A 24 -15.94 -9.17 4.56
N ASP A 25 -15.45 -10.41 4.54
CA ASP A 25 -15.50 -11.32 3.37
C ASP A 25 -14.87 -10.71 2.10
N ILE A 26 -13.64 -10.21 2.22
CA ILE A 26 -12.90 -9.63 1.10
C ILE A 26 -12.31 -10.73 0.23
N THR A 27 -12.75 -10.78 -1.03
CA THR A 27 -12.11 -11.57 -2.09
C THR A 27 -11.60 -10.62 -3.16
N LEU A 28 -10.26 -10.53 -3.29
CA LEU A 28 -9.57 -9.57 -4.15
C LEU A 28 -8.23 -10.14 -4.59
N SER A 29 -7.83 -9.88 -5.83
CA SER A 29 -6.48 -10.20 -6.31
C SER A 29 -5.79 -9.01 -6.94
N PHE A 30 -4.46 -8.99 -6.86
CA PHE A 30 -3.59 -8.02 -7.49
C PHE A 30 -2.71 -8.73 -8.52
N GLU A 31 -2.82 -8.31 -9.77
CA GLU A 31 -2.10 -8.91 -10.89
C GLU A 31 -0.62 -8.49 -10.90
N ARG A 32 0.24 -9.39 -11.35
CA ARG A 32 1.67 -9.09 -11.50
C ARG A 32 1.89 -8.01 -12.55
N GLY A 33 2.76 -7.04 -12.23
CA GLY A 33 3.10 -5.96 -13.12
C GLY A 33 1.96 -4.96 -13.34
N SER A 34 0.99 -4.89 -12.42
CA SER A 34 -0.09 -3.91 -12.45
C SER A 34 0.05 -2.85 -11.37
N PHE A 35 -0.57 -1.71 -11.60
CA PHE A 35 -0.75 -0.66 -10.61
C PHE A 35 -2.22 -0.61 -10.19
N THR A 36 -2.52 -1.02 -8.96
CA THR A 36 -3.88 -0.96 -8.39
C THR A 36 -3.94 0.08 -7.28
N ALA A 37 -4.92 0.97 -7.33
CA ALA A 37 -5.27 1.86 -6.23
C ALA A 37 -6.45 1.29 -5.42
N VAL A 38 -6.40 1.41 -4.09
CA VAL A 38 -7.50 1.10 -3.18
C VAL A 38 -7.99 2.39 -2.55
N MET A 39 -9.26 2.71 -2.75
CA MET A 39 -9.91 3.92 -2.28
C MET A 39 -11.10 3.62 -1.39
N GLY A 40 -11.56 4.62 -0.66
CA GLY A 40 -12.76 4.53 0.17
C GLY A 40 -12.77 5.59 1.28
N PRO A 41 -13.91 5.83 1.94
CA PRO A 41 -14.01 6.76 3.06
C PRO A 41 -13.06 6.44 4.21
N SER A 42 -12.84 7.38 5.12
CA SER A 42 -12.13 7.10 6.37
C SER A 42 -12.83 5.99 7.15
N GLY A 43 -12.05 5.07 7.75
CA GLY A 43 -12.60 3.93 8.48
C GLY A 43 -13.10 2.77 7.61
N SER A 44 -13.07 2.85 6.28
CA SER A 44 -13.55 1.76 5.39
C SER A 44 -12.72 0.47 5.41
N GLY A 45 -11.54 0.47 6.08
CA GLY A 45 -10.69 -0.71 6.21
C GLY A 45 -9.47 -0.75 5.26
N LYS A 46 -9.15 0.32 4.53
CA LYS A 46 -8.06 0.36 3.54
C LYS A 46 -6.69 -0.05 4.10
N SER A 47 -6.25 0.59 5.18
CA SER A 47 -4.97 0.25 5.81
C SER A 47 -4.98 -1.17 6.39
N THR A 48 -6.13 -1.63 6.92
CA THR A 48 -6.30 -3.02 7.37
C THR A 48 -6.17 -4.00 6.21
N LEU A 49 -6.78 -3.68 5.04
CA LEU A 49 -6.64 -4.48 3.83
C LEU A 49 -5.17 -4.60 3.41
N LEU A 50 -4.46 -3.46 3.35
CA LEU A 50 -3.04 -3.41 3.02
C LEU A 50 -2.19 -4.21 4.02
N HIS A 51 -2.44 -4.06 5.33
CA HIS A 51 -1.72 -4.81 6.37
C HIS A 51 -1.97 -6.31 6.29
N CYS A 52 -3.21 -6.74 6.03
CA CYS A 52 -3.51 -8.16 5.83
C CYS A 52 -2.84 -8.69 4.54
N ALA A 53 -2.94 -7.96 3.42
CA ALA A 53 -2.33 -8.34 2.15
C ALA A 53 -0.80 -8.45 2.23
N ALA A 54 -0.17 -7.63 3.08
CA ALA A 54 1.27 -7.63 3.33
C ALA A 54 1.72 -8.62 4.43
N GLY A 55 0.80 -9.34 5.06
CA GLY A 55 1.11 -10.22 6.19
C GLY A 55 1.66 -9.49 7.41
N LEU A 56 1.35 -8.18 7.56
CA LEU A 56 1.63 -7.40 8.77
C LEU A 56 0.59 -7.66 9.86
N ASP A 57 -0.65 -7.93 9.44
CA ASP A 57 -1.72 -8.31 10.34
C ASP A 57 -2.39 -9.60 9.84
N ARG A 58 -2.79 -10.46 10.76
CA ARG A 58 -3.43 -11.73 10.41
C ARG A 58 -4.93 -11.53 10.26
N PRO A 59 -5.56 -12.03 9.19
CA PRO A 59 -7.00 -12.07 9.12
C PRO A 59 -7.59 -12.95 10.23
N THR A 60 -8.82 -12.64 10.64
CA THR A 60 -9.59 -13.46 11.60
C THR A 60 -10.16 -14.70 10.90
N ALA A 61 -10.47 -14.59 9.60
CA ALA A 61 -10.93 -15.68 8.74
C ALA A 61 -10.49 -15.41 7.28
N GLY A 62 -10.55 -16.44 6.45
CA GLY A 62 -10.08 -16.38 5.06
C GLY A 62 -8.56 -16.59 4.93
N THR A 63 -8.05 -16.47 3.70
CA THR A 63 -6.64 -16.72 3.38
C THR A 63 -6.05 -15.58 2.56
N VAL A 64 -4.75 -15.35 2.77
CA VAL A 64 -3.94 -14.41 1.98
C VAL A 64 -2.75 -15.17 1.40
N THR A 65 -2.55 -15.07 0.10
CA THR A 65 -1.39 -15.67 -0.57
C THR A 65 -0.55 -14.61 -1.28
N LEU A 66 0.76 -14.79 -1.25
CA LEU A 66 1.75 -14.00 -2.00
C LEU A 66 2.61 -14.95 -2.83
N ASP A 67 2.63 -14.77 -4.15
CA ASP A 67 3.30 -15.68 -5.11
C ASP A 67 2.92 -17.16 -4.85
N GLY A 68 1.64 -17.43 -4.56
CA GLY A 68 1.13 -18.76 -4.22
C GLY A 68 1.49 -19.26 -2.81
N ALA A 69 2.32 -18.53 -2.05
CA ALA A 69 2.64 -18.89 -0.68
C ALA A 69 1.56 -18.36 0.28
N ASP A 70 0.90 -19.24 1.02
CA ASP A 70 -0.05 -18.86 2.07
C ASP A 70 0.66 -18.09 3.18
N LEU A 71 0.20 -16.87 3.47
CA LEU A 71 0.70 -16.02 4.55
C LEU A 71 -0.05 -16.28 5.88
N THR A 72 -1.28 -16.77 5.80
CA THR A 72 -2.20 -16.84 6.94
C THR A 72 -1.75 -17.84 7.99
N SER A 73 -1.25 -19.00 7.54
CA SER A 73 -0.83 -20.12 8.40
C SER A 73 0.62 -20.04 8.88
N LYS A 74 1.46 -19.15 8.28
CA LYS A 74 2.90 -19.11 8.60
C LYS A 74 3.19 -18.51 9.97
N PRO A 75 4.22 -19.02 10.69
CA PRO A 75 4.71 -18.40 11.93
C PRO A 75 5.35 -17.03 11.61
N GLU A 76 5.35 -16.14 12.61
CA GLU A 76 5.81 -14.74 12.45
C GLU A 76 7.24 -14.64 11.88
N ARG A 77 8.14 -15.54 12.29
CA ARG A 77 9.52 -15.59 11.76
C ARG A 77 9.55 -15.82 10.25
N ALA A 78 8.67 -16.68 9.73
CA ALA A 78 8.58 -16.93 8.28
C ALA A 78 7.94 -15.76 7.55
N LEU A 79 6.90 -15.12 8.13
CA LEU A 79 6.29 -13.91 7.59
C LEU A 79 7.30 -12.76 7.52
N ALA A 80 8.08 -12.54 8.58
CA ALA A 80 9.12 -11.51 8.61
C ALA A 80 10.17 -11.73 7.49
N ARG A 81 10.52 -12.98 7.18
CA ARG A 81 11.41 -13.29 6.06
C ARG A 81 10.75 -12.98 4.72
N ILE A 82 9.51 -13.39 4.51
CA ILE A 82 8.76 -13.11 3.27
C ILE A 82 8.64 -11.60 3.05
N ARG A 83 8.26 -10.83 4.08
CA ARG A 83 8.16 -9.37 4.00
C ARG A 83 9.49 -8.74 3.53
N ARG A 84 10.61 -9.13 4.13
CA ARG A 84 11.94 -8.61 3.75
C ARG A 84 12.38 -8.97 2.33
N GLU A 85 11.98 -10.15 1.84
CA GLU A 85 12.44 -10.68 0.55
C GLU A 85 11.51 -10.34 -0.62
N ARG A 86 10.20 -10.19 -0.37
CA ARG A 86 9.20 -10.14 -1.43
C ARG A 86 8.29 -8.91 -1.39
N ILE A 87 8.34 -8.10 -0.33
CA ILE A 87 7.46 -6.95 -0.15
C ILE A 87 8.29 -5.69 0.02
N GLY A 88 7.95 -4.66 -0.76
CA GLY A 88 8.39 -3.29 -0.54
C GLY A 88 7.29 -2.48 0.15
N PHE A 89 7.69 -1.50 0.98
CA PHE A 89 6.77 -0.56 1.59
C PHE A 89 7.17 0.88 1.31
N VAL A 90 6.18 1.70 0.96
CA VAL A 90 6.27 3.15 0.82
C VAL A 90 5.19 3.77 1.69
N PHE A 91 5.55 4.67 2.59
CA PHE A 91 4.63 5.29 3.56
C PHE A 91 4.53 6.79 3.33
N GLN A 92 3.45 7.40 3.79
CA GLN A 92 3.22 8.84 3.76
C GLN A 92 4.33 9.62 4.47
N SER A 93 4.80 9.15 5.62
CA SER A 93 5.84 9.80 6.43
C SER A 93 7.27 9.41 6.03
N PHE A 94 7.49 8.85 4.83
CA PHE A 94 8.76 8.39 4.28
C PHE A 94 9.45 7.29 5.11
N ASN A 95 9.41 7.34 6.44
CA ASN A 95 10.00 6.41 7.40
C ASN A 95 11.49 6.14 7.12
N LEU A 96 12.24 7.20 6.78
CA LEU A 96 13.69 7.15 6.65
C LEU A 96 14.34 7.30 8.02
N LEU A 97 15.45 6.60 8.25
CA LEU A 97 16.27 6.77 9.44
C LEU A 97 17.11 8.05 9.28
N PRO A 98 16.90 9.07 10.13
CA PRO A 98 17.52 10.39 9.93
C PRO A 98 19.06 10.38 10.10
N GLU A 99 19.60 9.43 10.85
CA GLU A 99 21.04 9.27 11.07
C GLU A 99 21.76 8.65 9.86
N LEU A 100 21.02 7.95 9.00
CA LEU A 100 21.55 7.25 7.85
C LEU A 100 21.54 8.14 6.60
N SER A 101 22.55 7.96 5.73
CA SER A 101 22.54 8.54 4.40
C SER A 101 21.40 7.94 3.53
N ALA A 102 21.08 8.58 2.39
CA ALA A 102 20.15 8.02 1.40
C ALA A 102 20.58 6.62 0.95
N ALA A 103 21.89 6.44 0.69
CA ALA A 103 22.43 5.13 0.31
C ALA A 103 22.28 4.08 1.42
N ASP A 104 22.47 4.46 2.68
CA ASP A 104 22.33 3.52 3.81
C ASP A 104 20.88 3.19 4.08
N ASN A 105 19.96 4.15 3.95
CA ASN A 105 18.51 3.90 4.00
C ASN A 105 18.07 2.92 2.92
N VAL A 106 18.53 3.10 1.68
CA VAL A 106 18.22 2.17 0.57
C VAL A 106 18.82 0.78 0.82
N ALA A 107 20.04 0.69 1.35
CA ALA A 107 20.71 -0.58 1.63
C ALA A 107 20.11 -1.36 2.82
N LEU A 108 19.36 -0.69 3.69
CA LEU A 108 18.90 -1.22 4.98
C LEU A 108 18.14 -2.54 4.89
N PRO A 109 17.14 -2.74 3.99
CA PRO A 109 16.39 -4.01 3.91
C PRO A 109 17.31 -5.19 3.60
N LEU A 110 18.29 -5.02 2.74
CA LEU A 110 19.24 -6.06 2.39
C LEU A 110 20.19 -6.38 3.56
N ARG A 111 20.68 -5.36 4.27
CA ARG A 111 21.51 -5.54 5.48
C ARG A 111 20.75 -6.29 6.57
N LEU A 112 19.48 -5.95 6.82
CA LEU A 112 18.62 -6.66 7.77
C LEU A 112 18.32 -8.11 7.36
N SER A 113 18.50 -8.43 6.08
CA SER A 113 18.41 -9.79 5.55
C SER A 113 19.75 -10.54 5.59
N GLY A 114 20.78 -9.98 6.23
CA GLY A 114 22.15 -10.57 6.28
C GLY A 114 22.91 -10.45 4.94
N LYS A 115 22.41 -9.66 3.98
CA LYS A 115 23.07 -9.42 2.69
C LYS A 115 23.90 -8.14 2.74
N HIS A 116 25.03 -8.13 2.04
CA HIS A 116 25.87 -6.95 1.89
C HIS A 116 25.72 -6.41 0.45
N PRO A 117 24.82 -5.42 0.21
CA PRO A 117 24.61 -4.91 -1.14
C PRO A 117 25.86 -4.24 -1.66
N ARG A 118 26.23 -4.54 -2.91
CA ARG A 118 27.34 -3.85 -3.58
C ARG A 118 26.97 -2.37 -3.76
N ARG A 119 27.95 -1.48 -3.59
CA ARG A 119 27.75 -0.03 -3.76
C ARG A 119 27.11 0.31 -5.12
N ALA A 120 27.48 -0.40 -6.18
CA ALA A 120 26.90 -0.22 -7.50
C ALA A 120 25.40 -0.49 -7.54
N ALA A 121 24.90 -1.55 -6.85
CA ALA A 121 23.47 -1.86 -6.78
C ALA A 121 22.66 -0.76 -6.06
N VAL A 122 23.22 -0.23 -4.95
CA VAL A 122 22.59 0.88 -4.21
C VAL A 122 22.57 2.16 -5.06
N THR A 123 23.68 2.44 -5.79
CA THR A 123 23.73 3.60 -6.69
C THR A 123 22.73 3.46 -7.82
N ALA A 124 22.60 2.27 -8.44
CA ALA A 124 21.63 2.01 -9.48
C ALA A 124 20.19 2.17 -8.99
N ALA A 125 19.87 1.72 -7.75
CA ALA A 125 18.55 1.93 -7.17
C ALA A 125 18.22 3.41 -6.94
N LEU A 126 19.20 4.22 -6.52
CA LEU A 126 19.05 5.67 -6.41
C LEU A 126 18.97 6.37 -7.77
N ASP A 127 19.69 5.86 -8.77
CA ASP A 127 19.61 6.38 -10.14
C ASP A 127 18.23 6.17 -10.77
N GLN A 128 17.61 5.01 -10.54
CA GLN A 128 16.24 4.73 -11.00
C GLN A 128 15.19 5.74 -10.49
N VAL A 129 15.47 6.41 -9.37
CA VAL A 129 14.60 7.46 -8.81
C VAL A 129 15.18 8.87 -9.00
N GLY A 130 16.23 9.02 -9.81
CA GLY A 130 16.86 10.30 -10.13
C GLY A 130 17.66 10.93 -8.98
N LEU A 131 18.26 10.13 -8.09
CA LEU A 131 18.97 10.60 -6.89
C LEU A 131 20.40 10.04 -6.76
N ALA A 132 21.05 9.67 -7.85
CA ALA A 132 22.41 9.13 -7.81
C ALA A 132 23.43 10.08 -7.17
N ASP A 133 23.26 11.41 -7.38
CA ASP A 133 24.10 12.48 -6.81
C ASP A 133 23.85 12.70 -5.31
N LYS A 134 22.66 12.34 -4.78
CA LYS A 134 22.22 12.55 -3.40
C LYS A 134 22.55 11.38 -2.46
N ARG A 135 23.27 10.37 -2.91
CA ARG A 135 23.54 9.14 -2.14
C ARG A 135 24.12 9.35 -0.75
N ARG A 136 24.89 10.44 -0.53
CA ARG A 136 25.50 10.79 0.76
C ARG A 136 24.65 11.70 1.62
N SER A 137 23.60 12.30 1.06
CA SER A 137 22.71 13.20 1.79
C SER A 137 21.92 12.45 2.85
N ARG A 138 21.71 13.08 3.99
CA ARG A 138 20.82 12.60 5.05
C ARG A 138 19.39 13.10 4.82
N PRO A 139 18.36 12.46 5.37
CA PRO A 139 16.95 12.89 5.19
C PRO A 139 16.71 14.37 5.40
N GLY A 140 17.29 14.99 6.45
CA GLY A 140 17.14 16.43 6.73
C GLY A 140 17.78 17.37 5.68
N GLN A 141 18.53 16.84 4.72
CA GLN A 141 19.15 17.57 3.60
C GLN A 141 18.41 17.36 2.28
N LEU A 142 17.29 16.61 2.32
CA LEU A 142 16.48 16.24 1.16
C LEU A 142 15.12 16.91 1.25
N SER A 143 14.58 17.35 0.10
CA SER A 143 13.17 17.77 0.03
C SER A 143 12.25 16.59 0.32
N GLY A 144 10.96 16.85 0.64
CA GLY A 144 9.96 15.80 0.87
C GLY A 144 9.85 14.82 -0.29
N GLY A 145 9.81 15.33 -1.53
CA GLY A 145 9.80 14.49 -2.73
C GLY A 145 11.08 13.67 -2.93
N GLN A 146 12.25 14.23 -2.59
CA GLN A 146 13.50 13.47 -2.60
C GLN A 146 13.52 12.38 -1.53
N GLN A 147 13.01 12.66 -0.32
CA GLN A 147 12.85 11.66 0.74
C GLN A 147 11.92 10.52 0.29
N GLN A 148 10.79 10.85 -0.35
CA GLN A 148 9.86 9.84 -0.88
C GLN A 148 10.50 8.99 -1.98
N ARG A 149 11.29 9.60 -2.87
CA ARG A 149 12.05 8.85 -3.89
C ARG A 149 13.10 7.92 -3.26
N VAL A 150 13.76 8.33 -2.17
CA VAL A 150 14.64 7.43 -1.39
C VAL A 150 13.85 6.28 -0.79
N ALA A 151 12.64 6.53 -0.23
CA ALA A 151 11.77 5.49 0.31
C ALA A 151 11.33 4.49 -0.79
N ILE A 152 11.04 4.97 -1.99
CA ILE A 152 10.74 4.12 -3.16
C ILE A 152 11.97 3.27 -3.54
N ALA A 153 13.16 3.87 -3.65
CA ALA A 153 14.39 3.12 -3.95
C ALA A 153 14.68 2.04 -2.89
N ARG A 154 14.44 2.36 -1.60
CA ARG A 154 14.53 1.41 -0.50
C ARG A 154 13.54 0.26 -0.65
N ALA A 155 12.30 0.54 -1.07
CA ALA A 155 11.30 -0.49 -1.30
C ALA A 155 11.69 -1.44 -2.44
N LEU A 156 12.39 -0.94 -3.45
CA LEU A 156 12.73 -1.67 -4.69
C LEU A 156 14.04 -2.45 -4.62
N ILE A 157 14.99 -2.09 -3.74
CA ILE A 157 16.37 -2.64 -3.73
C ILE A 157 16.42 -4.17 -3.59
N GLY A 158 15.38 -4.77 -2.97
CA GLY A 158 15.24 -6.21 -2.79
C GLY A 158 14.64 -6.93 -3.98
N SER A 159 14.26 -6.23 -5.04
CA SER A 159 13.45 -6.75 -6.16
C SER A 159 12.18 -7.44 -5.66
N PRO A 160 11.31 -6.72 -4.94
CA PRO A 160 10.11 -7.29 -4.33
C PRO A 160 9.11 -7.75 -5.40
N SER A 161 8.26 -8.72 -5.06
CA SER A 161 7.14 -9.15 -5.89
C SER A 161 6.03 -8.10 -5.95
N VAL A 162 5.86 -7.33 -4.86
CA VAL A 162 4.86 -6.27 -4.74
C VAL A 162 5.38 -5.13 -3.86
N VAL A 163 5.01 -3.90 -4.23
CA VAL A 163 5.20 -2.69 -3.41
C VAL A 163 3.84 -2.23 -2.91
N PHE A 164 3.68 -2.17 -1.60
CA PHE A 164 2.54 -1.53 -0.95
C PHE A 164 2.87 -0.08 -0.63
N ALA A 165 2.02 0.84 -1.08
CA ALA A 165 2.17 2.28 -0.88
C ALA A 165 0.96 2.82 -0.10
N ASP A 166 1.19 3.28 1.13
CA ASP A 166 0.15 3.85 1.98
C ASP A 166 0.24 5.37 1.93
N GLU A 167 -0.69 6.02 1.22
CA GLU A 167 -0.76 7.47 0.99
C GLU A 167 0.58 8.07 0.52
N PRO A 168 1.22 7.54 -0.54
CA PRO A 168 2.61 7.89 -0.87
C PRO A 168 2.85 9.36 -1.24
N THR A 169 1.79 10.13 -1.46
CA THR A 169 1.85 11.56 -1.81
C THR A 169 1.21 12.47 -0.76
N GLY A 170 0.67 11.91 0.32
CA GLY A 170 -0.10 12.67 1.32
C GLY A 170 0.70 13.71 2.12
N ALA A 171 2.04 13.66 2.09
CA ALA A 171 2.92 14.66 2.72
C ALA A 171 3.61 15.59 1.70
N LEU A 172 3.20 15.56 0.42
CA LEU A 172 3.83 16.27 -0.69
C LEU A 172 2.88 17.33 -1.26
N ASP A 173 3.46 18.38 -1.86
CA ASP A 173 2.71 19.29 -2.71
C ASP A 173 2.25 18.60 -4.01
N LEU A 174 1.29 19.22 -4.72
CA LEU A 174 0.65 18.63 -5.90
C LEU A 174 1.65 18.29 -7.02
N VAL A 175 2.63 19.16 -7.25
CA VAL A 175 3.60 18.98 -8.35
C VAL A 175 4.53 17.81 -8.01
N THR A 176 5.12 17.84 -6.84
CA THR A 176 6.01 16.79 -6.34
C THR A 176 5.27 15.44 -6.22
N GLY A 177 4.01 15.47 -5.77
CA GLY A 177 3.16 14.28 -5.71
C GLY A 177 2.93 13.66 -7.09
N ALA A 178 2.62 14.49 -8.10
CA ALA A 178 2.45 14.01 -9.48
C ALA A 178 3.73 13.38 -10.06
N GLU A 179 4.91 13.93 -9.74
CA GLU A 179 6.20 13.36 -10.14
C GLU A 179 6.43 11.98 -9.49
N VAL A 180 6.13 11.83 -8.20
CA VAL A 180 6.27 10.56 -7.47
C VAL A 180 5.32 9.50 -8.02
N LEU A 181 4.06 9.86 -8.33
CA LEU A 181 3.11 8.96 -8.96
C LEU A 181 3.55 8.56 -10.38
N GLY A 182 4.07 9.52 -11.16
CA GLY A 182 4.65 9.26 -12.47
C GLY A 182 5.81 8.26 -12.41
N LEU A 183 6.68 8.40 -11.39
CA LEU A 183 7.77 7.47 -11.13
C LEU A 183 7.23 6.05 -10.82
N LEU A 184 6.26 5.91 -9.91
CA LEU A 184 5.65 4.61 -9.59
C LEU A 184 5.04 3.96 -10.85
N GLY A 185 4.28 4.71 -11.64
CA GLY A 185 3.74 4.21 -12.91
C GLY A 185 4.82 3.79 -13.92
N SER A 186 5.94 4.52 -14.01
CA SER A 186 7.05 4.15 -14.89
C SER A 186 7.73 2.85 -14.45
N LEU A 187 7.89 2.64 -13.14
CA LEU A 187 8.46 1.40 -12.58
C LEU A 187 7.58 0.19 -12.87
N VAL A 188 6.26 0.34 -12.81
CA VAL A 188 5.32 -0.71 -13.21
C VAL A 188 5.52 -1.08 -14.67
N ARG A 189 5.49 -0.09 -15.57
CA ARG A 189 5.57 -0.32 -17.03
C ARG A 189 6.96 -0.80 -17.49
N ALA A 190 8.04 -0.25 -16.95
CA ALA A 190 9.39 -0.51 -17.44
C ALA A 190 10.05 -1.70 -16.72
N ALA A 191 9.79 -1.91 -15.44
CA ALA A 191 10.42 -2.93 -14.62
C ALA A 191 9.47 -4.06 -14.18
N GLY A 192 8.20 -4.02 -14.58
CA GLY A 192 7.19 -5.03 -14.23
C GLY A 192 6.91 -5.11 -12.73
N VAL A 193 7.18 -4.03 -11.98
CA VAL A 193 6.89 -3.95 -10.53
C VAL A 193 5.39 -3.95 -10.32
N THR A 194 4.89 -4.72 -9.37
CA THR A 194 3.49 -4.65 -8.95
C THR A 194 3.35 -3.60 -7.86
N VAL A 195 2.39 -2.68 -8.00
CA VAL A 195 2.14 -1.63 -7.00
C VAL A 195 0.69 -1.71 -6.54
N VAL A 196 0.50 -1.72 -5.21
CA VAL A 196 -0.81 -1.57 -4.56
C VAL A 196 -0.75 -0.31 -3.71
N MET A 197 -1.51 0.71 -4.10
CA MET A 197 -1.52 2.00 -3.44
C MET A 197 -2.85 2.22 -2.71
N VAL A 198 -2.78 2.62 -1.45
CA VAL A 198 -3.93 3.16 -0.73
C VAL A 198 -3.88 4.67 -0.84
N THR A 199 -5.00 5.29 -1.20
CA THR A 199 -5.13 6.74 -1.25
C THR A 199 -6.58 7.18 -1.11
N HIS A 200 -6.80 8.42 -0.70
CA HIS A 200 -8.09 9.10 -0.72
C HIS A 200 -8.17 10.15 -1.85
N ASP A 201 -7.06 10.42 -2.54
CA ASP A 201 -6.98 11.40 -3.63
C ASP A 201 -7.38 10.77 -4.97
N PRO A 202 -8.46 11.24 -5.63
CA PRO A 202 -8.88 10.76 -6.96
C PRO A 202 -7.84 10.99 -8.05
N VAL A 203 -7.05 12.06 -7.97
CA VAL A 203 -5.98 12.34 -8.94
C VAL A 203 -4.87 11.32 -8.83
N ALA A 204 -4.47 10.98 -7.60
CA ALA A 204 -3.49 9.92 -7.36
C ALA A 204 -4.01 8.56 -7.86
N ALA A 205 -5.25 8.22 -7.54
CA ALA A 205 -5.85 6.94 -7.93
C ALA A 205 -6.02 6.79 -9.45
N SER A 206 -6.29 7.88 -10.18
CA SER A 206 -6.42 7.85 -11.64
C SER A 206 -5.11 7.49 -12.38
N ARG A 207 -3.96 7.52 -11.68
CA ARG A 207 -2.68 7.07 -12.25
C ARG A 207 -2.50 5.55 -12.26
N ALA A 208 -3.38 4.82 -11.57
CA ALA A 208 -3.38 3.36 -11.54
C ALA A 208 -4.09 2.76 -12.77
N ASP A 209 -3.81 1.49 -13.05
CA ASP A 209 -4.51 0.74 -14.10
C ASP A 209 -5.94 0.36 -13.66
N ARG A 210 -6.15 0.24 -12.34
CA ARG A 210 -7.39 -0.17 -11.70
C ARG A 210 -7.57 0.54 -10.36
N VAL A 211 -8.79 0.99 -10.06
CA VAL A 211 -9.19 1.46 -8.74
C VAL A 211 -10.19 0.48 -8.14
N VAL A 212 -9.93 0.01 -6.92
CA VAL A 212 -10.84 -0.79 -6.11
C VAL A 212 -11.40 0.09 -4.99
N PHE A 213 -12.71 0.12 -4.86
CA PHE A 213 -13.40 0.90 -3.81
C PHE A 213 -13.76 0.01 -2.64
N LEU A 214 -13.43 0.47 -1.44
CA LEU A 214 -13.75 -0.18 -0.17
C LEU A 214 -14.71 0.70 0.63
N ALA A 215 -15.81 0.13 1.09
CA ALA A 215 -16.77 0.77 2.00
C ALA A 215 -17.24 -0.25 3.04
N ASP A 216 -17.33 0.16 4.30
CA ASP A 216 -17.79 -0.67 5.42
C ASP A 216 -17.11 -2.06 5.48
N GLY A 217 -15.82 -2.09 5.20
CA GLY A 217 -15.02 -3.31 5.18
C GLY A 217 -15.32 -4.27 4.02
N ARG A 218 -16.06 -3.83 2.99
CA ARG A 218 -16.43 -4.63 1.80
C ARG A 218 -15.96 -3.97 0.51
N ILE A 219 -15.78 -4.79 -0.53
CA ILE A 219 -15.57 -4.26 -1.89
C ILE A 219 -16.86 -3.64 -2.38
N ALA A 220 -16.82 -2.34 -2.69
CA ALA A 220 -17.95 -1.55 -3.16
C ALA A 220 -17.96 -1.35 -4.69
N GLY A 221 -17.00 -1.94 -5.39
CA GLY A 221 -16.86 -1.89 -6.84
C GLY A 221 -15.44 -1.58 -7.29
N GLU A 222 -15.25 -1.50 -8.60
CA GLU A 222 -13.97 -1.18 -9.23
C GLU A 222 -14.14 -0.37 -10.52
N ILE A 223 -13.09 0.33 -10.92
CA ILE A 223 -12.98 1.03 -12.20
C ILE A 223 -11.65 0.62 -12.83
N LEU A 224 -11.70 0.14 -14.07
CA LEU A 224 -10.53 -0.11 -14.91
C LEU A 224 -10.23 1.13 -15.73
N ARG A 225 -8.94 1.46 -15.92
CA ARG A 225 -8.49 2.68 -16.62
C ARG A 225 -9.21 3.92 -16.08
N PRO A 226 -9.02 4.23 -14.79
CA PRO A 226 -9.80 5.24 -14.09
C PRO A 226 -9.52 6.64 -14.63
N GLU A 227 -10.59 7.42 -14.84
CA GLU A 227 -10.53 8.86 -15.05
C GLU A 227 -10.83 9.59 -13.73
N VAL A 228 -10.21 10.76 -13.52
CA VAL A 228 -10.31 11.52 -12.26
C VAL A 228 -11.77 11.77 -11.87
N ASP A 229 -12.59 12.25 -12.82
CA ASP A 229 -13.99 12.62 -12.56
C ASP A 229 -14.84 11.39 -12.19
N ALA A 230 -14.62 10.24 -12.84
CA ALA A 230 -15.32 9.00 -12.53
C ALA A 230 -14.96 8.50 -11.14
N VAL A 231 -13.69 8.59 -10.75
CA VAL A 231 -13.21 8.23 -9.42
C VAL A 231 -13.78 9.16 -8.36
N ALA A 232 -13.75 10.47 -8.60
CA ALA A 232 -14.26 11.49 -7.69
C ALA A 232 -15.78 11.32 -7.46
N ALA A 233 -16.56 11.14 -8.53
CA ALA A 233 -18.01 10.91 -8.46
C ALA A 233 -18.33 9.63 -7.65
N ARG A 234 -17.57 8.55 -7.86
CA ARG A 234 -17.76 7.31 -7.12
C ARG A 234 -17.44 7.47 -5.64
N MET A 235 -16.39 8.20 -5.30
CA MET A 235 -16.03 8.51 -3.90
C MET A 235 -17.09 9.34 -3.20
N ALA A 236 -17.63 10.40 -3.85
CA ALA A 236 -18.72 11.21 -3.31
C ALA A 236 -19.95 10.35 -2.99
N HIS A 237 -20.37 9.49 -3.93
CA HIS A 237 -21.49 8.59 -3.71
C HIS A 237 -21.29 7.61 -2.53
N LEU A 238 -20.07 7.12 -2.34
CA LEU A 238 -19.78 6.23 -1.19
C LEU A 238 -19.78 6.99 0.14
N ALA A 239 -19.33 8.25 0.16
CA ALA A 239 -19.37 9.10 1.35
C ALA A 239 -20.81 9.41 1.78
N ASP A 240 -21.70 9.76 0.83
CA ASP A 240 -23.11 10.04 1.08
C ASP A 240 -23.85 8.82 1.68
N ARG A 241 -23.57 7.63 1.14
CA ARG A 241 -24.15 6.38 1.67
C ARG A 241 -23.69 6.07 3.09
N GLY A 242 -22.42 6.31 3.40
CA GLY A 242 -21.87 6.14 4.75
C GLY A 242 -22.53 7.09 5.76
N GLN A 243 -22.75 8.36 5.37
CA GLN A 243 -23.44 9.34 6.22
C GLN A 243 -24.92 8.98 6.42
N ALA A 244 -25.62 8.55 5.38
CA ALA A 244 -27.03 8.11 5.48
C ALA A 244 -27.18 6.88 6.39
N ALA A 245 -26.25 5.93 6.34
CA ALA A 245 -26.24 4.76 7.22
C ALA A 245 -25.97 5.12 8.68
N ALA A 246 -25.09 6.10 8.94
CA ALA A 246 -24.78 6.58 10.29
C ALA A 246 -25.90 7.44 10.91
N ALA A 247 -26.71 8.10 10.08
CA ALA A 247 -27.85 8.92 10.50
C ALA A 247 -29.13 8.12 10.73
N ALA A 248 -29.20 6.84 10.33
CA ALA A 248 -30.36 5.99 10.55
C ALA A 248 -30.52 5.68 12.05
N PRO A 249 -31.66 5.98 12.71
CA PRO A 249 -31.87 5.69 14.13
C PRO A 249 -31.78 4.18 14.38
N ALA A 250 -31.09 3.82 15.47
CA ALA A 250 -31.04 2.44 15.93
C ALA A 250 -32.47 1.91 16.04
N ARG A 251 -32.79 0.85 15.31
CA ARG A 251 -34.10 0.17 15.46
C ARG A 251 -34.20 -0.29 16.90
N THR A 252 -35.02 0.38 17.67
CA THR A 252 -35.49 -0.13 18.97
C THR A 252 -36.29 -1.39 18.68
N GLU A 253 -35.79 -2.55 19.07
CA GLU A 253 -36.57 -3.76 19.11
C GLU A 253 -37.70 -3.58 20.12
N PRO A 254 -38.95 -3.92 19.76
CA PRO A 254 -40.02 -3.89 20.73
C PRO A 254 -39.78 -5.00 21.78
N SER A 255 -39.62 -4.58 23.02
CA SER A 255 -39.63 -5.49 24.17
C SER A 255 -41.00 -6.15 24.29
N TRP A 256 -41.04 -7.45 24.09
CA TRP A 256 -42.14 -8.32 24.48
C TRP A 256 -41.77 -9.08 25.75
#